data_c15ab3db65511cd340f313dc4bb58ae8
#
_entry.id   c15ab3db65511cd340f313dc4bb58ae8
#
_cell.length_a   1.000
_cell.length_b   1.000
_cell.length_c   1.000
_cell.angle_alpha   90.00
_cell.angle_beta   90.00
_cell.angle_gamma   90.00
#
_symmetry.space_group_name_H-M   'P 1'
#
loop_
_entity.id
_entity.type
_entity.pdbx_description
1 polymer ?
#
loop_
_entity_poly.entity_id
_entity_poly.type
_entity_poly.pdbx_seq_one_letter_code
_entity_poly.pdbx_strand_id
1 'polypeptide(L)'
;MSSKDQPVTFWGAIIMFWLLVAAIIVSTVPMMVGVAIVALIPGVGELQSLNPWLLLHFLWMYPAVWGLSLVVDPVLNHLFATGRSKKVGELLGNVLAWLLISWFFTVFFRDPLGALLAGLISAVTMKPFVTWLEKHAPKDDDDPGDDEVGKEGVSE
;
A
#
# COMPACT_ATOMS: atom_id res chain seq x y z
N MET A 1 4.39 16.14 31.94
CA MET A 1 4.63 14.80 32.49
C MET A 1 5.39 14.04 31.42
N SER A 2 6.64 13.67 31.69
CA SER A 2 7.51 13.00 30.72
C SER A 2 7.02 11.56 30.53
N SER A 3 6.53 11.21 29.35
CA SER A 3 6.30 9.82 29.01
C SER A 3 7.69 9.15 28.96
N LYS A 4 7.92 8.27 29.90
CA LYS A 4 9.14 7.47 29.98
C LYS A 4 9.20 6.64 28.70
N ASP A 5 10.19 6.91 27.85
CA ASP A 5 10.60 6.02 26.77
C ASP A 5 10.98 4.67 27.40
N GLN A 6 10.04 3.76 27.44
CA GLN A 6 10.34 2.40 27.90
C GLN A 6 11.22 1.76 26.82
N PRO A 7 12.40 1.25 27.17
CA PRO A 7 13.26 0.58 26.21
C PRO A 7 12.49 -0.62 25.62
N VAL A 8 12.40 -0.67 24.31
CA VAL A 8 11.76 -1.79 23.60
C VAL A 8 12.48 -3.07 24.04
N THR A 9 11.76 -3.93 24.74
CA THR A 9 12.29 -5.21 25.19
C THR A 9 12.69 -6.04 23.96
N PHE A 10 13.78 -6.79 24.00
CA PHE A 10 14.24 -7.64 22.89
C PHE A 10 13.11 -8.50 22.29
N TRP A 11 12.24 -9.05 23.12
CA TRP A 11 11.04 -9.79 22.68
C TRP A 11 10.03 -8.90 21.97
N GLY A 12 9.86 -7.66 22.42
CA GLY A 12 8.99 -6.68 21.73
C GLY A 12 9.51 -6.35 20.34
N ALA A 13 10.82 -6.21 20.17
CA ALA A 13 11.43 -5.99 18.85
C ALA A 13 11.21 -7.17 17.90
N ILE A 14 11.32 -8.41 18.40
CA ILE A 14 11.07 -9.62 17.62
C ILE A 14 9.60 -9.66 17.18
N ILE A 15 8.67 -9.41 18.08
CA ILE A 15 7.22 -9.40 17.77
C ILE A 15 6.92 -8.32 16.72
N MET A 16 7.44 -7.10 16.90
CA MET A 16 7.27 -6.03 15.93
C MET A 16 7.84 -6.38 14.55
N PHE A 17 9.00 -7.03 14.52
CA PHE A 17 9.58 -7.50 13.25
C PHE A 17 8.69 -8.50 12.53
N TRP A 18 8.15 -9.50 13.24
CA TRP A 18 7.24 -10.49 12.65
C TRP A 18 5.91 -9.87 12.22
N LEU A 19 5.38 -8.90 12.98
CA LEU A 19 4.19 -8.14 12.58
C LEU A 19 4.44 -7.33 11.30
N LEU A 20 5.60 -6.69 11.19
CA LEU A 20 5.99 -5.98 9.97
C LEU A 20 6.09 -6.92 8.77
N VAL A 21 6.74 -8.08 8.93
CA VAL A 21 6.82 -9.09 7.87
C VAL A 21 5.43 -9.58 7.47
N ALA A 22 4.56 -9.87 8.43
CA ALA A 22 3.19 -10.27 8.15
C ALA A 22 2.41 -9.17 7.41
N ALA A 23 2.54 -7.92 7.81
CA ALA A 23 1.92 -6.77 7.14
C ALA A 23 2.40 -6.64 5.68
N ILE A 24 3.69 -6.81 5.42
CA ILE A 24 4.25 -6.81 4.06
C ILE A 24 3.65 -7.94 3.23
N ILE A 25 3.60 -9.17 3.76
CA ILE A 25 3.02 -10.32 3.07
C ILE A 25 1.56 -10.08 2.72
N VAL A 26 0.77 -9.59 3.67
CA VAL A 26 -0.65 -9.27 3.45
C VAL A 26 -0.81 -8.18 2.39
N SER A 27 0.03 -7.16 2.42
CA SER A 27 0.00 -6.05 1.44
C SER A 27 0.39 -6.48 0.02
N THR A 28 1.09 -7.61 -0.15
CA THR A 28 1.41 -8.14 -1.50
C THR A 28 0.24 -8.88 -2.15
N VAL A 29 -0.81 -9.23 -1.40
CA VAL A 29 -1.96 -10.00 -1.92
C VAL A 29 -2.61 -9.35 -3.14
N PRO A 30 -2.94 -8.04 -3.17
CA PRO A 30 -3.53 -7.42 -4.36
C PRO A 30 -2.62 -7.51 -5.60
N MET A 31 -1.30 -7.44 -5.40
CA MET A 31 -0.33 -7.56 -6.48
C MET A 31 -0.28 -8.99 -7.03
N MET A 32 -0.30 -9.99 -6.15
CA MET A 32 -0.38 -11.40 -6.57
C MET A 32 -1.67 -11.71 -7.31
N VAL A 33 -2.79 -11.15 -6.87
CA VAL A 33 -4.09 -11.28 -7.54
C VAL A 33 -4.03 -10.67 -8.95
N GLY A 34 -3.44 -9.48 -9.11
CA GLY A 34 -3.26 -8.85 -10.41
C GLY A 34 -2.46 -9.73 -11.38
N VAL A 35 -1.33 -10.27 -10.93
CA VAL A 35 -0.50 -11.19 -11.74
C VAL A 35 -1.28 -12.47 -12.06
N ALA A 36 -1.97 -13.07 -11.08
CA ALA A 36 -2.72 -14.32 -11.29
C ALA A 36 -3.87 -14.15 -12.30
N ILE A 37 -4.61 -13.04 -12.22
CA ILE A 37 -5.71 -12.77 -13.16
C ILE A 37 -5.18 -12.62 -14.58
N VAL A 38 -4.11 -11.84 -14.78
CA VAL A 38 -3.55 -11.62 -16.12
C VAL A 38 -2.91 -12.88 -16.66
N ALA A 39 -2.27 -13.70 -15.83
CA ALA A 39 -1.70 -14.99 -16.25
C ALA A 39 -2.75 -15.95 -16.84
N LEU A 40 -4.04 -15.75 -16.54
CA LEU A 40 -5.14 -16.54 -17.13
C LEU A 40 -5.57 -16.01 -18.51
N ILE A 41 -5.06 -14.86 -18.99
CA ILE A 41 -5.42 -14.28 -20.29
C ILE A 41 -4.49 -14.84 -21.37
N PRO A 42 -5.00 -15.66 -22.32
CA PRO A 42 -4.18 -16.21 -23.38
C PRO A 42 -3.58 -15.11 -24.28
N GLY A 43 -2.32 -15.25 -24.63
CA GLY A 43 -1.62 -14.34 -25.55
C GLY A 43 -1.07 -13.06 -24.91
N VAL A 44 -1.50 -12.71 -23.69
CA VAL A 44 -1.03 -11.52 -22.95
C VAL A 44 -0.37 -11.91 -21.64
N GLY A 45 -0.93 -12.92 -20.98
CA GLY A 45 -0.53 -13.36 -19.64
C GLY A 45 0.58 -14.42 -19.63
N GLU A 46 1.36 -14.56 -20.71
CA GLU A 46 2.46 -15.54 -20.74
C GLU A 46 3.52 -15.19 -19.69
N LEU A 47 3.62 -16.04 -18.67
CA LEU A 47 4.63 -15.91 -17.63
C LEU A 47 6.01 -16.31 -18.16
N GLN A 48 7.03 -15.50 -17.88
CA GLN A 48 8.39 -15.73 -18.36
C GLN A 48 9.04 -16.96 -17.70
N SER A 49 8.81 -17.18 -16.42
CA SER A 49 9.15 -18.41 -15.70
C SER A 49 8.40 -18.48 -14.38
N LEU A 50 7.96 -19.68 -13.97
CA LEU A 50 7.43 -19.93 -12.63
C LEU A 50 8.58 -20.40 -11.72
N ASN A 51 9.44 -19.47 -11.33
CA ASN A 51 10.51 -19.77 -10.38
C ASN A 51 10.05 -19.33 -8.97
N PRO A 52 10.18 -20.18 -7.92
CA PRO A 52 9.88 -19.79 -6.54
C PRO A 52 10.58 -18.52 -6.06
N TRP A 53 11.74 -18.19 -6.60
CA TRP A 53 12.45 -16.94 -6.33
C TRP A 53 11.68 -15.69 -6.75
N LEU A 54 10.75 -15.80 -7.70
CA LEU A 54 9.86 -14.70 -8.08
C LEU A 54 8.91 -14.30 -6.96
N LEU A 55 8.57 -15.21 -6.04
CA LEU A 55 7.78 -14.88 -4.85
C LEU A 55 8.55 -13.93 -3.91
N LEU A 56 9.88 -14.07 -3.83
CA LEU A 56 10.71 -13.13 -3.09
C LEU A 56 10.72 -11.73 -3.71
N HIS A 57 10.46 -11.63 -5.03
CA HIS A 57 10.34 -10.34 -5.70
C HIS A 57 9.19 -9.51 -5.13
N PHE A 58 8.06 -10.12 -4.78
CA PHE A 58 6.95 -9.42 -4.13
C PHE A 58 7.33 -8.87 -2.75
N LEU A 59 8.19 -9.58 -2.01
CA LEU A 59 8.55 -9.19 -0.65
C LEU A 59 9.29 -7.86 -0.59
N TRP A 60 10.20 -7.59 -1.55
CA TRP A 60 10.96 -6.33 -1.57
C TRP A 60 10.28 -5.25 -2.42
N MET A 61 9.44 -5.63 -3.39
CA MET A 61 8.75 -4.70 -4.28
C MET A 61 7.83 -3.75 -3.50
N TYR A 62 7.07 -4.28 -2.52
CA TYR A 62 6.19 -3.46 -1.70
C TYR A 62 6.94 -2.37 -0.91
N PRO A 63 8.00 -2.69 -0.14
CA PRO A 63 8.82 -1.67 0.51
C PRO A 63 9.45 -0.68 -0.48
N ALA A 64 9.83 -1.12 -1.68
CA ALA A 64 10.39 -0.24 -2.70
C ALA A 64 9.36 0.77 -3.23
N VAL A 65 8.14 0.32 -3.53
CA VAL A 65 7.03 1.20 -3.93
C VAL A 65 6.69 2.17 -2.82
N TRP A 66 6.58 1.69 -1.58
CA TRP A 66 6.30 2.54 -0.42
C TRP A 66 7.40 3.57 -0.18
N GLY A 67 8.67 3.15 -0.21
CA GLY A 67 9.82 4.05 -0.04
C GLY A 67 9.87 5.13 -1.13
N LEU A 68 9.51 4.79 -2.37
CA LEU A 68 9.45 5.78 -3.45
C LEU A 68 8.28 6.74 -3.26
N SER A 69 7.12 6.27 -2.78
CA SER A 69 5.98 7.15 -2.46
C SER A 69 6.34 8.19 -1.41
N LEU A 70 7.18 7.85 -0.41
CA LEU A 70 7.65 8.81 0.59
C LEU A 70 8.41 10.01 -0.01
N VAL A 71 8.98 9.85 -1.20
CA VAL A 71 9.69 10.93 -1.91
C VAL A 71 8.77 11.60 -2.92
N VAL A 72 8.01 10.82 -3.69
CA VAL A 72 7.17 11.31 -4.78
C VAL A 72 5.98 12.11 -4.25
N ASP A 73 5.30 11.63 -3.21
CA ASP A 73 4.10 12.27 -2.68
C ASP A 73 4.36 13.69 -2.14
N PRO A 74 5.41 13.97 -1.33
CA PRO A 74 5.74 15.32 -0.92
C PRO A 74 6.08 16.25 -2.09
N VAL A 75 6.80 15.74 -3.09
CA VAL A 75 7.17 16.52 -4.28
C VAL A 75 5.93 16.90 -5.08
N LEU A 76 5.04 15.94 -5.33
CA LEU A 76 3.78 16.19 -6.03
C LEU A 76 2.88 17.15 -5.23
N ASN A 77 2.77 16.97 -3.92
CA ASN A 77 2.01 17.86 -3.06
C ASN A 77 2.57 19.28 -3.04
N HIS A 78 3.90 19.43 -3.10
CA HIS A 78 4.53 20.75 -3.18
C HIS A 78 4.30 21.43 -4.53
N LEU A 79 4.40 20.68 -5.64
CA LEU A 79 4.21 21.21 -6.99
C LEU A 79 2.73 21.51 -7.30
N PHE A 80 1.80 20.75 -6.72
CA PHE A 80 0.36 20.82 -7.01
C PHE A 80 -0.46 21.20 -5.76
N ALA A 81 0.01 22.20 -5.00
CA ALA A 81 -0.54 22.56 -3.69
C ALA A 81 -1.96 23.13 -3.70
N THR A 82 -2.50 23.62 -4.83
CA THR A 82 -3.74 24.42 -4.83
C THR A 82 -4.81 23.98 -5.85
N GLY A 83 -6.04 23.88 -5.37
CA GLY A 83 -7.27 23.87 -6.17
C GLY A 83 -7.35 22.76 -7.23
N ARG A 84 -7.50 23.16 -8.48
CA ARG A 84 -7.59 22.24 -9.64
C ARG A 84 -6.30 21.46 -9.87
N SER A 85 -5.15 22.03 -9.51
CA SER A 85 -3.85 21.39 -9.65
C SER A 85 -3.68 20.22 -8.67
N LYS A 86 -4.32 20.24 -7.49
CA LYS A 86 -4.27 19.14 -6.53
C LYS A 86 -4.83 17.84 -7.12
N LYS A 87 -5.96 17.90 -7.83
CA LYS A 87 -6.54 16.73 -8.51
C LYS A 87 -5.63 16.18 -9.61
N VAL A 88 -4.92 17.06 -10.31
CA VAL A 88 -3.92 16.67 -11.32
C VAL A 88 -2.72 16.00 -10.64
N GLY A 89 -2.26 16.51 -9.50
CA GLY A 89 -1.20 15.90 -8.72
C GLY A 89 -1.55 14.50 -8.22
N GLU A 90 -2.76 14.32 -7.69
CA GLU A 90 -3.28 13.02 -7.25
C GLU A 90 -3.38 12.02 -8.42
N LEU A 91 -3.88 12.47 -9.58
CA LEU A 91 -3.94 11.64 -10.77
C LEU A 91 -2.54 11.25 -11.26
N LEU A 92 -1.61 12.19 -11.28
CA LEU A 92 -0.24 11.95 -11.69
C LEU A 92 0.46 10.97 -10.75
N GLY A 93 0.28 11.12 -9.43
CA GLY A 93 0.78 10.18 -8.42
C GLY A 93 0.25 8.75 -8.64
N ASN A 94 -1.05 8.61 -8.89
CA ASN A 94 -1.65 7.30 -9.18
C ASN A 94 -1.09 6.68 -10.47
N VAL A 95 -0.89 7.49 -11.52
CA VAL A 95 -0.31 7.01 -12.79
C VAL A 95 1.14 6.60 -12.61
N LEU A 96 1.93 7.38 -11.88
CA LEU A 96 3.33 7.04 -11.57
C LEU A 96 3.43 5.75 -10.75
N ALA A 97 2.60 5.59 -9.73
CA ALA A 97 2.55 4.39 -8.93
C ALA A 97 2.17 3.16 -9.79
N TRP A 98 1.17 3.30 -10.66
CA TRP A 98 0.77 2.25 -11.60
C TRP A 98 1.92 1.87 -12.56
N LEU A 99 2.59 2.85 -13.17
CA LEU A 99 3.72 2.61 -14.06
C LEU A 99 4.88 1.92 -13.34
N LEU A 100 5.16 2.34 -12.10
CA LEU A 100 6.20 1.73 -11.27
C LEU A 100 5.89 0.26 -10.96
N ILE A 101 4.67 -0.03 -10.51
CA ILE A 101 4.21 -1.40 -10.26
C ILE A 101 4.29 -2.23 -11.54
N SER A 102 3.84 -1.66 -12.67
CA SER A 102 3.91 -2.32 -13.98
C SER A 102 5.35 -2.62 -14.39
N TRP A 103 6.27 -1.70 -14.13
CA TRP A 103 7.69 -1.90 -14.40
C TRP A 103 8.26 -3.07 -13.58
N PHE A 104 7.93 -3.17 -12.30
CA PHE A 104 8.32 -4.33 -11.48
C PHE A 104 7.71 -5.63 -12.02
N PHE A 105 6.52 -5.58 -12.59
CA PHE A 105 5.85 -6.76 -13.14
C PHE A 105 6.43 -7.25 -14.46
N THR A 106 7.27 -6.48 -15.15
CA THR A 106 7.96 -6.95 -16.37
C THR A 106 8.85 -8.18 -16.13
N VAL A 107 9.23 -8.42 -14.87
CA VAL A 107 10.00 -9.63 -14.49
C VAL A 107 9.13 -10.91 -14.59
N PHE A 108 7.81 -10.78 -14.43
CA PHE A 108 6.89 -11.93 -14.44
C PHE A 108 6.37 -12.26 -15.83
N PHE A 109 6.15 -11.25 -16.66
CA PHE A 109 5.50 -11.40 -17.96
C PHE A 109 6.49 -11.28 -19.10
N ARG A 110 6.27 -12.12 -20.12
CA ARG A 110 7.05 -12.08 -21.36
C ARG A 110 6.65 -10.85 -22.21
N ASP A 111 5.37 -10.47 -22.14
CA ASP A 111 4.83 -9.31 -22.84
C ASP A 111 4.68 -8.13 -21.88
N PRO A 112 5.19 -6.92 -22.22
CA PRO A 112 4.98 -5.70 -21.43
C PRO A 112 3.51 -5.37 -21.21
N LEU A 113 2.59 -5.74 -22.13
CA LEU A 113 1.15 -5.53 -21.95
C LEU A 113 0.61 -6.34 -20.77
N GLY A 114 1.11 -7.56 -20.56
CA GLY A 114 0.76 -8.35 -19.37
C GLY A 114 1.15 -7.65 -18.07
N ALA A 115 2.35 -7.08 -18.02
CA ALA A 115 2.82 -6.32 -16.87
C ALA A 115 1.98 -5.05 -16.61
N LEU A 116 1.62 -4.31 -17.67
CA LEU A 116 0.78 -3.10 -17.57
C LEU A 116 -0.63 -3.43 -17.05
N LEU A 117 -1.24 -4.49 -17.57
CA LEU A 117 -2.58 -4.94 -17.13
C LEU A 117 -2.55 -5.46 -15.70
N ALA A 118 -1.54 -6.25 -15.33
CA ALA A 118 -1.38 -6.74 -13.96
C ALA A 118 -1.18 -5.58 -12.98
N GLY A 119 -0.39 -4.57 -13.34
CA GLY A 119 -0.23 -3.35 -12.56
C GLY A 119 -1.54 -2.57 -12.41
N LEU A 120 -2.33 -2.46 -13.45
CA LEU A 120 -3.63 -1.79 -13.41
C LEU A 120 -4.62 -2.52 -12.49
N ILE A 121 -4.73 -3.84 -12.64
CA ILE A 121 -5.61 -4.66 -11.80
C ILE A 121 -5.17 -4.57 -10.33
N SER A 122 -3.86 -4.64 -10.07
CA SER A 122 -3.30 -4.48 -8.71
C SER A 122 -3.64 -3.12 -8.11
N ALA A 123 -3.49 -2.04 -8.86
CA ALA A 123 -3.81 -0.69 -8.42
C ALA A 123 -5.32 -0.51 -8.12
N VAL A 124 -6.19 -1.10 -8.95
CA VAL A 124 -7.65 -1.06 -8.75
C VAL A 124 -8.07 -1.89 -7.54
N THR A 125 -7.46 -3.06 -7.33
CA THR A 125 -7.79 -3.96 -6.21
C THR A 125 -7.22 -3.48 -4.88
N MET A 126 -6.20 -2.63 -4.89
CA MET A 126 -5.57 -2.12 -3.67
C MET A 126 -6.54 -1.31 -2.79
N LYS A 127 -7.34 -0.42 -3.40
CA LYS A 127 -8.29 0.43 -2.64
C LYS A 127 -9.34 -0.38 -1.86
N PRO A 128 -10.12 -1.26 -2.50
CA PRO A 128 -11.10 -2.08 -1.77
C PRO A 128 -10.43 -3.01 -0.75
N PHE A 129 -9.22 -3.48 -1.02
CA PHE A 129 -8.47 -4.32 -0.10
C PHE A 129 -8.06 -3.57 1.17
N VAL A 130 -7.52 -2.36 1.06
CA VAL A 130 -7.18 -1.51 2.21
C VAL A 130 -8.43 -1.18 3.02
N THR A 131 -9.53 -0.78 2.37
CA THR A 131 -10.80 -0.51 3.05
C THR A 131 -11.34 -1.75 3.77
N TRP A 132 -11.16 -2.94 3.19
CA TRP A 132 -11.54 -4.18 3.85
C TRP A 132 -10.68 -4.47 5.09
N LEU A 133 -9.36 -4.24 4.99
CA LEU A 133 -8.44 -4.39 6.11
C LEU A 133 -8.79 -3.44 7.27
N GLU A 134 -9.02 -2.17 6.97
CA GLU A 134 -9.40 -1.17 7.99
C GLU A 134 -10.70 -1.54 8.73
N LYS A 135 -11.67 -2.10 8.01
CA LYS A 135 -12.92 -2.57 8.63
C LYS A 135 -12.74 -3.77 9.56
N HIS A 136 -11.71 -4.60 9.33
CA HIS A 136 -11.45 -5.81 10.10
C HIS A 136 -10.27 -5.66 11.06
N ALA A 137 -9.58 -4.50 11.03
CA ALA A 137 -8.57 -4.19 12.03
C ALA A 137 -9.23 -4.08 13.41
N PRO A 138 -8.62 -4.62 14.47
CA PRO A 138 -9.07 -4.38 15.83
C PRO A 138 -9.14 -2.87 16.04
N LYS A 139 -10.30 -2.37 16.46
CA LYS A 139 -10.41 -1.00 16.93
C LYS A 139 -9.66 -0.94 18.26
N ASP A 140 -8.69 -0.06 18.35
CA ASP A 140 -8.11 0.30 19.64
C ASP A 140 -9.24 1.00 20.44
N ASP A 141 -9.86 0.25 21.38
CA ASP A 141 -10.93 0.75 22.27
C ASP A 141 -10.40 1.78 23.29
N ASP A 142 -9.18 2.27 23.12
CA ASP A 142 -8.48 3.15 24.05
C ASP A 142 -8.40 4.63 23.58
N ASP A 143 -9.33 5.12 22.75
CA ASP A 143 -9.46 6.56 22.54
C ASP A 143 -10.62 7.13 23.41
N PRO A 144 -10.36 7.49 24.70
CA PRO A 144 -11.34 8.09 25.59
C PRO A 144 -11.36 9.62 25.39
N GLY A 145 -11.60 10.11 24.18
CA GLY A 145 -11.26 11.49 23.92
C GLY A 145 -12.26 12.43 23.26
N ASP A 146 -13.42 12.00 22.74
CA ASP A 146 -14.26 12.95 22.00
C ASP A 146 -15.72 13.11 22.48
N ASP A 147 -16.14 12.47 23.60
CA ASP A 147 -17.53 12.52 24.02
C ASP A 147 -17.87 13.60 25.08
N GLU A 148 -16.92 14.44 25.52
CA GLU A 148 -17.17 15.42 26.59
C GLU A 148 -17.02 16.94 26.23
N VAL A 149 -16.99 17.32 24.97
CA VAL A 149 -17.01 18.73 24.60
C VAL A 149 -18.34 19.11 23.92
N GLY A 150 -19.43 19.08 24.64
CA GLY A 150 -20.72 19.51 24.06
C GLY A 150 -21.91 19.68 24.98
N LYS A 151 -21.72 19.69 26.29
CA LYS A 151 -22.86 19.94 27.21
C LYS A 151 -22.52 20.81 28.42
N GLU A 152 -21.92 21.96 28.22
CA GLU A 152 -21.98 23.02 29.22
C GLU A 152 -22.19 24.35 28.52
N GLY A 153 -23.34 24.95 28.79
CA GLY A 153 -23.56 26.37 28.55
C GLY A 153 -24.80 26.78 27.79
N VAL A 154 -25.99 26.34 28.20
CA VAL A 154 -27.17 27.19 28.04
C VAL A 154 -28.01 27.07 29.30
N SER A 155 -27.72 27.91 30.28
CA SER A 155 -28.68 28.35 31.30
C SER A 155 -28.32 29.77 31.69
N GLU A 156 -29.24 30.67 31.32
CA GLU A 156 -29.59 32.01 31.77
C GLU A 156 -29.63 33.02 30.64
#